data_d423884250240b6c82fb26e2f043c50c
#
_entry.id   d423884250240b6c82fb26e2f043c50c
#
_cell.length_a   1.000
_cell.length_b   1.000
_cell.length_c   1.000
_cell.angle_alpha   90.00
_cell.angle_beta   90.00
_cell.angle_gamma   90.00
#
_symmetry.space_group_name_H-M   'P 1'
#
loop_
_entity.id
_entity.type
_entity.pdbx_description
1 polymer ?
#
loop_
_entity_poly.entity_id
_entity_poly.type
_entity_poly.pdbx_seq_one_letter_code
_entity_poly.pdbx_strand_id
1 'polypeptide(L)'
;FVPSRGLGDVYKRQPLSFLERAKDIYPNYEALVYENRSYTWSQIYNRCIKFASALEKIGIKEGDTVSVMAFNTPEIFEAHYSVPMTGAVLNTINTRLDAKTVSYILDHAEAKVLIVDRQLHSVINKALENVKSKPLIIDIQDDNADQSLLKKIGDKEYENFLNTGDESYVWKKPKDEWQAISLSYT
;
A
#
# COMPACT_ATOMS: atom_id res chain seq x y z
N PHE A 1 20.24 -36.65 -8.75
CA PHE A 1 19.34 -35.52 -9.09
C PHE A 1 20.22 -34.34 -9.46
N VAL A 2 20.36 -34.06 -10.73
CA VAL A 2 20.98 -32.81 -11.19
C VAL A 2 19.87 -31.77 -11.17
N PRO A 3 19.93 -30.77 -10.29
CA PRO A 3 18.96 -29.67 -10.39
C PRO A 3 19.16 -29.05 -11.78
N SER A 4 18.08 -29.00 -12.54
CA SER A 4 18.10 -28.29 -13.80
C SER A 4 18.55 -26.86 -13.52
N ARG A 5 19.69 -26.44 -14.03
CA ARG A 5 20.11 -25.03 -14.08
C ARG A 5 19.21 -24.28 -15.05
N GLY A 6 17.92 -24.43 -14.88
CA GLY A 6 16.95 -23.84 -15.72
C GLY A 6 16.28 -22.72 -14.95
N LEU A 7 16.38 -21.51 -15.43
CA LEU A 7 15.41 -20.41 -15.29
C LEU A 7 14.93 -20.04 -13.87
N GLY A 8 15.12 -20.87 -12.84
CA GLY A 8 14.66 -20.62 -11.47
C GLY A 8 15.51 -19.62 -10.69
N ASP A 9 16.79 -19.51 -11.00
CA ASP A 9 17.71 -18.61 -10.27
C ASP A 9 17.76 -17.19 -10.84
N VAL A 10 17.12 -16.95 -11.98
CA VAL A 10 17.29 -15.67 -12.69
C VAL A 10 16.33 -14.60 -12.22
N TYR A 11 15.16 -14.97 -11.70
CA TYR A 11 14.18 -13.99 -11.22
C TYR A 11 13.42 -14.55 -10.01
N LYS A 12 13.60 -13.94 -8.86
CA LYS A 12 12.70 -14.14 -7.72
C LYS A 12 11.31 -13.73 -8.17
N ARG A 13 10.36 -14.67 -8.17
CA ARG A 13 8.98 -14.50 -8.65
C ARG A 13 8.12 -13.73 -7.62
N GLN A 14 8.61 -12.62 -7.15
CA GLN A 14 7.87 -11.74 -6.23
C GLN A 14 6.96 -10.79 -7.02
N PRO A 15 5.77 -10.41 -6.53
CA PRO A 15 4.92 -9.41 -7.17
C PRO A 15 5.68 -8.13 -7.53
N LEU A 16 6.62 -7.70 -6.71
CA LEU A 16 7.46 -6.52 -6.95
C LEU A 16 8.28 -6.60 -8.25
N SER A 17 8.80 -7.78 -8.59
CA SER A 17 9.55 -7.97 -9.83
C SER A 17 8.66 -7.83 -11.08
N PHE A 18 7.36 -8.08 -10.96
CA PHE A 18 6.43 -7.88 -12.07
C PHE A 18 6.23 -6.40 -12.39
N LEU A 19 6.13 -5.55 -11.37
CA LEU A 19 6.04 -4.10 -11.56
C LEU A 19 7.32 -3.54 -12.18
N GLU A 20 8.50 -3.94 -11.66
CA GLU A 20 9.81 -3.54 -12.20
C GLU A 20 9.94 -3.95 -13.66
N ARG A 21 9.60 -5.21 -13.98
CA ARG A 21 9.65 -5.73 -15.35
C ARG A 21 8.66 -5.03 -16.27
N ALA A 22 7.43 -4.77 -15.82
CA ALA A 22 6.43 -4.05 -16.61
C ALA A 22 6.91 -2.64 -16.96
N LYS A 23 7.49 -1.91 -15.99
CA LYS A 23 8.11 -0.60 -16.20
C LYS A 23 9.27 -0.67 -17.19
N ASP A 24 10.13 -1.70 -17.13
CA ASP A 24 11.29 -1.81 -18.02
C ASP A 24 10.90 -2.16 -19.46
N ILE A 25 9.88 -3.00 -19.66
CA ILE A 25 9.48 -3.47 -20.99
C ILE A 25 8.44 -2.56 -21.64
N TYR A 26 7.51 -2.02 -20.82
CA TYR A 26 6.35 -1.25 -21.27
C TYR A 26 6.21 0.12 -20.59
N PRO A 27 7.28 0.92 -20.47
CA PRO A 27 7.28 2.14 -19.64
C PRO A 27 6.15 3.13 -19.94
N ASN A 28 5.83 3.27 -21.21
CA ASN A 28 4.86 4.26 -21.71
C ASN A 28 3.45 3.67 -21.94
N TYR A 29 3.25 2.36 -21.72
CA TYR A 29 1.92 1.78 -21.83
C TYR A 29 1.08 2.11 -20.61
N GLU A 30 -0.21 2.23 -20.82
CA GLU A 30 -1.21 2.43 -19.77
C GLU A 30 -1.19 1.24 -18.81
N ALA A 31 -0.95 1.51 -17.55
CA ALA A 31 -0.88 0.51 -16.48
C ALA A 31 -2.17 0.49 -15.65
N LEU A 32 -2.76 1.66 -15.44
CA LEU A 32 -3.93 1.84 -14.60
C LEU A 32 -4.77 3.00 -15.13
N VAL A 33 -6.07 2.74 -15.24
CA VAL A 33 -7.08 3.75 -15.58
C VAL A 33 -8.11 3.76 -14.46
N TYR A 34 -8.38 4.94 -13.93
CA TYR A 34 -9.39 5.16 -12.92
C TYR A 34 -10.12 6.46 -13.22
N GLU A 35 -11.36 6.36 -13.67
CA GLU A 35 -12.17 7.50 -14.10
C GLU A 35 -11.42 8.40 -15.09
N ASN A 36 -11.12 9.62 -14.74
CA ASN A 36 -10.38 10.59 -15.56
C ASN A 36 -8.85 10.57 -15.32
N ARG A 37 -8.35 9.67 -14.46
CA ARG A 37 -6.92 9.49 -14.18
C ARG A 37 -6.38 8.28 -14.94
N SER A 38 -5.28 8.45 -15.65
CA SER A 38 -4.56 7.38 -16.32
C SER A 38 -3.07 7.47 -15.99
N TYR A 39 -2.46 6.33 -15.73
CA TYR A 39 -1.05 6.23 -15.37
C TYR A 39 -0.36 5.17 -16.22
N THR A 40 0.84 5.49 -16.72
CA THR A 40 1.72 4.52 -17.37
C THR A 40 2.46 3.65 -16.34
N TRP A 41 3.04 2.52 -16.79
CA TRP A 41 3.86 1.68 -15.92
C TRP A 41 5.02 2.43 -15.28
N SER A 42 5.66 3.34 -16.01
CA SER A 42 6.72 4.19 -15.47
C SER A 42 6.20 5.12 -14.37
N GLN A 43 5.04 5.74 -14.57
CA GLN A 43 4.44 6.62 -13.56
C GLN A 43 4.03 5.87 -12.31
N ILE A 44 3.37 4.71 -12.43
CA ILE A 44 2.99 3.87 -11.27
C ILE A 44 4.24 3.41 -10.52
N TYR A 45 5.28 2.95 -11.22
CA TYR A 45 6.52 2.53 -10.59
C TYR A 45 7.15 3.67 -9.77
N ASN A 46 7.26 4.87 -10.34
CA ASN A 46 7.82 6.03 -9.66
C ASN A 46 6.99 6.45 -8.45
N ARG A 47 5.67 6.40 -8.53
CA ARG A 47 4.77 6.67 -7.41
C ARG A 47 4.96 5.65 -6.28
N CYS A 48 5.05 4.36 -6.62
CA CYS A 48 5.32 3.30 -5.64
C CYS A 48 6.67 3.50 -4.93
N ILE A 49 7.72 3.86 -5.67
CA ILE A 49 9.05 4.17 -5.10
C ILE A 49 8.98 5.36 -4.14
N LYS A 50 8.33 6.45 -4.55
CA LYS A 50 8.16 7.64 -3.69
C LYS A 50 7.40 7.28 -2.41
N PHE A 51 6.29 6.55 -2.53
CA PHE A 51 5.50 6.18 -1.36
C PHE A 51 6.27 5.25 -0.41
N ALA A 52 7.03 4.28 -0.95
CA ALA A 52 7.92 3.43 -0.16
C ALA A 52 8.98 4.24 0.59
N SER A 53 9.63 5.19 -0.12
CA SER A 53 10.57 6.13 0.52
C SER A 53 9.92 6.95 1.63
N ALA A 54 8.70 7.45 1.42
CA ALA A 54 7.97 8.21 2.43
C ALA A 54 7.64 7.36 3.67
N LEU A 55 7.27 6.09 3.47
CA LEU A 55 7.05 5.14 4.57
C LEU A 55 8.35 4.87 5.36
N GLU A 56 9.47 4.67 4.69
CA GLU A 56 10.76 4.46 5.37
C GLU A 56 11.20 5.70 6.16
N LYS A 57 10.99 6.92 5.63
CA LYS A 57 11.28 8.18 6.33
C LYS A 57 10.51 8.36 7.63
N ILE A 58 9.31 7.81 7.75
CA ILE A 58 8.54 7.82 9.00
C ILE A 58 8.86 6.65 9.93
N GLY A 59 9.83 5.80 9.55
CA GLY A 59 10.36 4.73 10.38
C GLY A 59 9.71 3.37 10.17
N ILE A 60 8.95 3.16 9.10
CA ILE A 60 8.45 1.82 8.72
C ILE A 60 9.62 0.94 8.32
N LYS A 61 9.65 -0.28 8.85
CA LYS A 61 10.74 -1.25 8.73
C LYS A 61 10.22 -2.60 8.24
N GLU A 62 11.16 -3.47 7.89
CA GLU A 62 10.90 -4.88 7.58
C GLU A 62 10.10 -5.53 8.70
N GLY A 63 9.00 -6.18 8.34
CA GLY A 63 8.08 -6.86 9.25
C GLY A 63 7.01 -5.96 9.90
N ASP A 64 7.10 -4.64 9.80
CA ASP A 64 6.03 -3.76 10.26
C ASP A 64 4.76 -3.93 9.41
N THR A 65 3.59 -3.74 10.00
CA THR A 65 2.32 -3.81 9.26
C THR A 65 1.83 -2.44 8.87
N VAL A 66 1.52 -2.29 7.59
CA VAL A 66 0.79 -1.15 7.02
C VAL A 66 -0.59 -1.64 6.59
N SER A 67 -1.64 -1.17 7.24
CA SER A 67 -3.02 -1.50 6.89
C SER A 67 -3.58 -0.54 5.85
N VAL A 68 -4.45 -1.05 4.99
CA VAL A 68 -5.17 -0.28 3.98
C VAL A 68 -6.65 -0.64 4.01
N MET A 69 -7.53 0.36 4.07
CA MET A 69 -8.98 0.21 3.93
C MET A 69 -9.49 1.25 2.95
N ALA A 70 -9.56 0.88 1.68
CA ALA A 70 -9.91 1.77 0.59
C ALA A 70 -10.76 1.04 -0.48
N PHE A 71 -11.47 1.82 -1.29
CA PHE A 71 -12.09 1.31 -2.50
C PHE A 71 -11.05 1.05 -3.59
N ASN A 72 -11.47 0.54 -4.75
CA ASN A 72 -10.57 0.20 -5.85
C ASN A 72 -10.07 1.48 -6.56
N THR A 73 -9.24 2.23 -5.89
CA THR A 73 -8.60 3.45 -6.38
C THR A 73 -7.11 3.18 -6.73
N PRO A 74 -6.43 4.08 -7.43
CA PRO A 74 -5.00 3.93 -7.72
C PRO A 74 -4.14 3.71 -6.48
N GLU A 75 -4.49 4.34 -5.37
CA GLU A 75 -3.75 4.33 -4.11
C GLU A 75 -3.71 2.93 -3.47
N ILE A 76 -4.79 2.15 -3.55
CA ILE A 76 -4.77 0.76 -3.06
C ILE A 76 -3.91 -0.12 -3.96
N PHE A 77 -3.93 0.10 -5.28
CA PHE A 77 -3.04 -0.60 -6.20
C PHE A 77 -1.57 -0.30 -5.89
N GLU A 78 -1.23 0.96 -5.70
CA GLU A 78 0.12 1.39 -5.34
C GLU A 78 0.58 0.80 -4.00
N ALA A 79 -0.31 0.69 -3.01
CA ALA A 79 0.01 0.11 -1.71
C ALA A 79 0.46 -1.36 -1.81
N HIS A 80 -0.06 -2.14 -2.76
CA HIS A 80 0.36 -3.53 -2.97
C HIS A 80 1.83 -3.66 -3.38
N TYR A 81 2.44 -2.61 -3.90
CA TYR A 81 3.86 -2.58 -4.27
C TYR A 81 4.68 -1.76 -3.30
N SER A 82 4.24 -0.55 -2.98
CA SER A 82 5.03 0.38 -2.17
C SER A 82 5.27 -0.12 -0.74
N VAL A 83 4.29 -0.78 -0.12
CA VAL A 83 4.45 -1.34 1.22
C VAL A 83 5.49 -2.47 1.24
N PRO A 84 5.37 -3.52 0.41
CA PRO A 84 6.40 -4.57 0.36
C PRO A 84 7.78 -4.08 -0.11
N MET A 85 7.88 -2.98 -0.86
CA MET A 85 9.17 -2.36 -1.23
C MET A 85 9.99 -1.90 -0.02
N THR A 86 9.35 -1.64 1.12
CA THR A 86 10.03 -1.34 2.40
C THR A 86 10.40 -2.58 3.19
N GLY A 87 9.93 -3.76 2.78
CA GLY A 87 9.98 -5.01 3.55
C GLY A 87 8.84 -5.14 4.58
N ALA A 88 7.92 -4.18 4.62
CA ALA A 88 6.73 -4.22 5.46
C ALA A 88 5.66 -5.15 4.89
N VAL A 89 4.69 -5.50 5.73
CA VAL A 89 3.57 -6.39 5.41
C VAL A 89 2.32 -5.56 5.15
N LEU A 90 1.74 -5.71 3.97
CA LEU A 90 0.48 -5.08 3.62
C LEU A 90 -0.70 -5.85 4.25
N ASN A 91 -1.53 -5.17 5.03
CA ASN A 91 -2.80 -5.71 5.50
C ASN A 91 -3.98 -4.99 4.83
N THR A 92 -4.67 -5.67 3.92
CA THR A 92 -5.87 -5.13 3.27
C THR A 92 -7.11 -5.44 4.10
N ILE A 93 -7.87 -4.40 4.46
CA ILE A 93 -9.08 -4.49 5.27
C ILE A 93 -10.30 -4.33 4.35
N ASN A 94 -11.24 -5.27 4.45
CA ASN A 94 -12.47 -5.20 3.66
C ASN A 94 -13.32 -3.99 4.09
N THR A 95 -13.74 -3.18 3.11
CA THR A 95 -14.51 -1.94 3.32
C THR A 95 -15.93 -2.16 3.88
N ARG A 96 -16.41 -3.40 3.90
CA ARG A 96 -17.74 -3.77 4.42
C ARG A 96 -17.75 -4.19 5.89
N LEU A 97 -16.57 -4.21 6.55
CA LEU A 97 -16.47 -4.60 7.94
C LEU A 97 -16.97 -3.50 8.88
N ASP A 98 -17.51 -3.92 10.02
CA ASP A 98 -17.93 -3.02 11.09
C ASP A 98 -16.74 -2.49 11.90
N ALA A 99 -16.97 -1.42 12.65
CA ALA A 99 -15.92 -0.73 13.41
C ALA A 99 -15.23 -1.63 14.46
N LYS A 100 -15.94 -2.57 15.08
CA LYS A 100 -15.39 -3.48 16.07
C LYS A 100 -14.40 -4.47 15.45
N THR A 101 -14.76 -5.00 14.30
CA THR A 101 -13.91 -5.92 13.53
C THR A 101 -12.67 -5.18 13.00
N VAL A 102 -12.84 -3.97 12.48
CA VAL A 102 -11.72 -3.12 12.02
C VAL A 102 -10.76 -2.82 13.18
N SER A 103 -11.28 -2.42 14.36
CA SER A 103 -10.48 -2.18 15.55
C SER A 103 -9.65 -3.42 15.95
N TYR A 104 -10.30 -4.59 15.97
CA TYR A 104 -9.60 -5.86 16.25
C TYR A 104 -8.48 -6.13 15.25
N ILE A 105 -8.73 -5.97 13.94
CA ILE A 105 -7.73 -6.21 12.90
C ILE A 105 -6.53 -5.27 13.08
N LEU A 106 -6.77 -3.99 13.31
CA LEU A 106 -5.70 -3.01 13.49
C LEU A 106 -4.80 -3.34 14.70
N ASP A 107 -5.41 -3.73 15.82
CA ASP A 107 -4.67 -4.12 17.02
C ASP A 107 -3.94 -5.46 16.85
N HIS A 108 -4.62 -6.49 16.29
CA HIS A 108 -4.04 -7.82 16.11
C HIS A 108 -2.90 -7.81 15.08
N ALA A 109 -3.01 -7.00 14.04
CA ALA A 109 -1.96 -6.80 13.05
C ALA A 109 -0.84 -5.85 13.53
N GLU A 110 -0.97 -5.24 14.70
CA GLU A 110 -0.05 -4.22 15.21
C GLU A 110 0.22 -3.11 14.17
N ALA A 111 -0.84 -2.66 13.49
CA ALA A 111 -0.73 -1.71 12.40
C ALA A 111 -0.02 -0.42 12.83
N LYS A 112 1.07 -0.06 12.12
CA LYS A 112 1.82 1.18 12.35
C LYS A 112 1.25 2.35 11.54
N VAL A 113 0.69 2.04 10.37
CA VAL A 113 0.05 2.99 9.47
C VAL A 113 -1.29 2.43 9.04
N LEU A 114 -2.28 3.29 8.91
CA LEU A 114 -3.55 3.01 8.25
C LEU A 114 -3.74 3.98 7.10
N ILE A 115 -3.74 3.47 5.88
CA ILE A 115 -4.14 4.20 4.67
C ILE A 115 -5.64 4.00 4.51
N VAL A 116 -6.41 5.06 4.39
CA VAL A 116 -7.87 4.96 4.44
C VAL A 116 -8.58 5.95 3.51
N ASP A 117 -9.61 5.48 2.81
CA ASP A 117 -10.49 6.32 2.02
C ASP A 117 -11.41 7.14 2.93
N ARG A 118 -11.48 8.45 2.67
CA ARG A 118 -12.31 9.40 3.44
C ARG A 118 -13.80 9.06 3.43
N GLN A 119 -14.29 8.33 2.44
CA GLN A 119 -15.67 7.85 2.42
C GLN A 119 -15.98 6.90 3.59
N LEU A 120 -14.95 6.26 4.16
CA LEU A 120 -15.07 5.32 5.27
C LEU A 120 -14.95 5.99 6.65
N HIS A 121 -14.93 7.32 6.71
CA HIS A 121 -14.71 8.09 7.95
C HIS A 121 -15.58 7.66 9.12
N SER A 122 -16.85 7.32 8.86
CA SER A 122 -17.80 7.01 9.94
C SER A 122 -17.47 5.70 10.65
N VAL A 123 -17.04 4.66 9.91
CA VAL A 123 -16.66 3.38 10.49
C VAL A 123 -15.26 3.45 11.10
N ILE A 124 -14.34 4.16 10.45
CA ILE A 124 -12.96 4.29 10.93
C ILE A 124 -12.88 5.10 12.21
N ASN A 125 -13.57 6.24 12.32
CA ASN A 125 -13.56 7.03 13.54
C ASN A 125 -14.05 6.21 14.75
N LYS A 126 -15.13 5.43 14.58
CA LYS A 126 -15.62 4.53 15.62
C LYS A 126 -14.63 3.40 15.94
N ALA A 127 -13.92 2.88 14.94
CA ALA A 127 -12.91 1.87 15.18
C ALA A 127 -11.73 2.43 16.00
N LEU A 128 -11.24 3.62 15.64
CA LEU A 128 -10.11 4.27 16.28
C LEU A 128 -10.36 4.63 17.77
N GLU A 129 -11.61 4.80 18.19
CA GLU A 129 -11.97 4.97 19.61
C GLU A 129 -11.51 3.79 20.48
N ASN A 130 -11.46 2.58 19.90
CA ASN A 130 -11.16 1.34 20.61
C ASN A 130 -9.79 0.74 20.27
N VAL A 131 -9.06 1.31 19.30
CA VAL A 131 -7.73 0.85 18.90
C VAL A 131 -6.67 1.28 19.91
N LYS A 132 -5.85 0.33 20.34
CA LYS A 132 -4.75 0.53 21.31
C LYS A 132 -3.47 1.01 20.62
N SER A 133 -3.18 0.47 19.43
CA SER A 133 -1.94 0.72 18.68
C SER A 133 -1.82 2.13 18.11
N LYS A 134 -2.93 2.84 17.90
CA LYS A 134 -3.01 4.20 17.34
C LYS A 134 -2.10 4.39 16.10
N PRO A 135 -2.41 3.76 14.98
CA PRO A 135 -1.61 3.88 13.76
C PRO A 135 -1.58 5.32 13.25
N LEU A 136 -0.52 5.71 12.53
CA LEU A 136 -0.53 6.93 11.74
C LEU A 136 -1.57 6.82 10.64
N ILE A 137 -2.46 7.81 10.52
CA ILE A 137 -3.52 7.80 9.51
C ILE A 137 -3.08 8.59 8.29
N ILE A 138 -3.23 8.00 7.11
CA ILE A 138 -3.02 8.62 5.80
C ILE A 138 -4.33 8.56 5.04
N ASP A 139 -4.94 9.71 4.77
CA ASP A 139 -6.21 9.82 4.07
C ASP A 139 -6.04 9.70 2.56
N ILE A 140 -6.90 8.94 1.91
CA ILE A 140 -7.14 9.02 0.47
C ILE A 140 -8.33 9.95 0.25
N GLN A 141 -8.12 10.99 -0.55
CA GLN A 141 -9.18 11.84 -1.06
C GLN A 141 -9.47 11.47 -2.50
N ASP A 142 -10.61 10.84 -2.74
CA ASP A 142 -11.05 10.54 -4.11
C ASP A 142 -11.93 11.68 -4.63
N ASP A 143 -11.39 12.43 -5.60
CA ASP A 143 -12.11 13.56 -6.20
C ASP A 143 -13.31 13.14 -7.06
N ASN A 144 -13.40 11.85 -7.44
CA ASN A 144 -14.53 11.29 -8.18
C ASN A 144 -15.65 10.77 -7.26
N ALA A 145 -15.41 10.68 -5.97
CA ALA A 145 -16.42 10.29 -5.00
C ALA A 145 -17.39 11.43 -4.68
N ASP A 146 -18.52 11.09 -4.07
CA ASP A 146 -19.46 12.09 -3.55
C ASP A 146 -18.78 12.93 -2.46
N GLN A 147 -18.49 14.18 -2.78
CA GLN A 147 -17.77 15.11 -1.91
C GLN A 147 -18.48 15.35 -0.57
N SER A 148 -19.79 15.14 -0.50
CA SER A 148 -20.56 15.26 0.74
C SER A 148 -20.23 14.16 1.75
N LEU A 149 -19.71 13.03 1.30
CA LEU A 149 -19.31 11.88 2.10
C LEU A 149 -17.84 11.95 2.54
N LEU A 150 -17.04 12.85 1.97
CA LEU A 150 -15.62 12.95 2.27
C LEU A 150 -15.38 13.74 3.54
N LYS A 151 -14.89 13.08 4.59
CA LYS A 151 -14.44 13.74 5.80
C LYS A 151 -13.03 13.32 6.15
N LYS A 152 -12.21 14.31 6.44
CA LYS A 152 -10.83 14.09 6.90
C LYS A 152 -10.82 13.20 8.15
N ILE A 153 -9.93 12.21 8.19
CA ILE A 153 -9.77 11.26 9.29
C ILE A 153 -8.42 11.48 9.98
N GLY A 154 -7.35 11.51 9.18
CA GLY A 154 -5.97 11.68 9.66
C GLY A 154 -5.39 13.07 9.39
N ASP A 155 -4.14 13.27 9.80
CA ASP A 155 -3.42 14.53 9.59
C ASP A 155 -2.67 14.58 8.26
N LYS A 156 -2.47 13.43 7.63
CA LYS A 156 -1.74 13.31 6.36
C LYS A 156 -2.71 12.91 5.25
N GLU A 157 -2.56 13.57 4.11
CA GLU A 157 -3.25 13.22 2.87
C GLU A 157 -2.28 12.46 1.98
N TYR A 158 -2.78 11.50 1.19
CA TYR A 158 -1.99 10.52 0.45
C TYR A 158 -1.00 11.16 -0.54
N GLU A 159 -1.46 12.09 -1.38
CA GLU A 159 -0.60 12.74 -2.39
C GLU A 159 0.45 13.62 -1.73
N ASN A 160 0.08 14.35 -0.69
CA ASN A 160 1.03 15.15 0.08
C ASN A 160 2.06 14.28 0.77
N PHE A 161 1.65 13.13 1.33
CA PHE A 161 2.56 12.18 1.95
C PHE A 161 3.50 11.54 0.92
N LEU A 162 2.98 11.08 -0.21
CA LEU A 162 3.74 10.54 -1.34
C LEU A 162 4.83 11.54 -1.79
N ASN A 163 4.49 12.82 -1.89
CA ASN A 163 5.42 13.86 -2.31
C ASN A 163 6.54 14.17 -1.31
N THR A 164 6.51 13.62 -0.10
CA THR A 164 7.66 13.66 0.83
C THR A 164 8.72 12.60 0.50
N GLY A 165 8.39 11.63 -0.34
CA GLY A 165 9.27 10.55 -0.75
C GLY A 165 10.33 11.00 -1.77
N ASP A 166 11.35 10.16 -1.92
CA ASP A 166 12.46 10.36 -2.85
C ASP A 166 12.28 9.47 -4.08
N GLU A 167 12.35 10.04 -5.27
CA GLU A 167 12.26 9.32 -6.54
C GLU A 167 13.48 8.44 -6.82
N SER A 168 14.62 8.74 -6.19
CA SER A 168 15.85 7.95 -6.31
C SER A 168 15.94 6.79 -5.31
N TYR A 169 14.89 6.58 -4.51
CA TYR A 169 14.89 5.51 -3.51
C TYR A 169 15.06 4.13 -4.15
N VAL A 170 16.04 3.39 -3.63
CA VAL A 170 16.31 2.01 -4.06
C VAL A 170 15.70 1.05 -3.06
N TRP A 171 14.60 0.42 -3.45
CA TRP A 171 13.91 -0.53 -2.59
C TRP A 171 14.70 -1.84 -2.41
N LYS A 172 14.55 -2.46 -1.26
CA LYS A 172 15.25 -3.69 -0.87
C LYS A 172 14.51 -4.90 -1.43
N LYS A 173 15.21 -5.71 -2.22
CA LYS A 173 14.65 -6.99 -2.66
C LYS A 173 14.53 -7.94 -1.46
N PRO A 174 13.44 -8.71 -1.34
CA PRO A 174 13.32 -9.73 -0.30
C PRO A 174 14.50 -10.69 -0.33
N LYS A 175 15.02 -11.05 0.82
CA LYS A 175 16.13 -12.02 0.95
C LYS A 175 15.66 -13.44 0.70
N ASP A 176 14.40 -13.71 1.03
CA ASP A 176 13.75 -15.00 0.94
C ASP A 176 12.36 -14.83 0.31
N GLU A 177 11.99 -15.74 -0.60
CA GLU A 177 10.66 -15.76 -1.23
C GLU A 177 9.53 -16.14 -0.25
N TRP A 178 9.87 -16.73 0.89
CA TRP A 178 8.94 -17.04 1.98
C TRP A 178 8.65 -15.86 2.92
N GLN A 179 9.35 -14.74 2.73
CA GLN A 179 9.09 -13.54 3.52
C GLN A 179 7.65 -13.05 3.26
N ALA A 180 6.89 -12.88 4.34
CA ALA A 180 5.53 -12.37 4.25
C ALA A 180 5.52 -10.94 3.69
N ILE A 181 4.69 -10.71 2.67
CA ILE A 181 4.45 -9.39 2.06
C ILE A 181 3.00 -8.93 2.23
N SER A 182 2.12 -9.85 2.63
CA SER A 182 0.72 -9.53 2.87
C SER A 182 0.15 -10.33 4.04
N LEU A 183 -0.82 -9.74 4.73
CA LEU A 183 -1.62 -10.33 5.80
C LEU A 183 -3.09 -10.13 5.46
N SER A 184 -3.85 -11.21 5.36
CA SER A 184 -5.28 -11.16 5.05
C SER A 184 -6.10 -11.78 6.17
N TYR A 185 -7.22 -11.14 6.52
CA TYR A 185 -8.21 -11.65 7.46
C TYR A 185 -9.43 -12.17 6.69
N THR A 186 -9.83 -13.40 6.99
CA THR A 186 -10.98 -14.10 6.39
C THR A 186 -12.05 -14.40 7.44
#